data_5317011612d063dc7c89e3ce4bb070d0
#
_entry.id   5317011612d063dc7c89e3ce4bb070d0
#
_cell.length_a   1.000
_cell.length_b   1.000
_cell.length_c   1.000
_cell.angle_alpha   90.00
_cell.angle_beta   90.00
_cell.angle_gamma   90.00
#
_symmetry.space_group_name_H-M   'P 1'
#
loop_
_entity.id
_entity.type
_entity.pdbx_description
1 polymer ?
#
loop_
_entity_poly.entity_id
_entity_poly.type
_entity_poly.pdbx_seq_one_letter_code
_entity_poly.pdbx_strand_id
1 'polypeptide(L)' 'MKILLINGANLNMLGTREPEKYGSTTLKDIENSIISRGKELGADIDVFQDNHEGNIVDKIQAAKNIYDGILINAGGY' A
#
# COMPACT_ATOMS: atom_id res chain seq x y z
N MET A 1 -6.62 -6.35 15.08
CA MET A 1 -7.18 -6.25 13.71
C MET A 1 -6.04 -6.34 12.71
N LYS A 2 -6.18 -7.14 11.70
CA LYS A 2 -5.17 -7.32 10.66
C LYS A 2 -5.69 -6.78 9.34
N ILE A 3 -4.95 -5.82 8.75
CA ILE A 3 -5.37 -5.10 7.55
C ILE A 3 -4.30 -5.22 6.48
N LEU A 4 -4.72 -5.46 5.25
CA LEU A 4 -3.83 -5.43 4.08
C LEU A 4 -4.03 -4.11 3.34
N LEU A 5 -2.94 -3.35 3.16
CA LEU A 5 -2.93 -2.15 2.32
C LEU A 5 -2.33 -2.51 0.97
N ILE A 6 -3.10 -2.32 -0.09
CA ILE A 6 -2.67 -2.57 -1.46
C ILE A 6 -2.45 -1.25 -2.17
N ASN A 7 -1.24 -1.03 -2.67
CA ASN A 7 -0.86 0.12 -3.48
C ASN A 7 -0.68 -0.32 -4.94
N GLY A 8 -1.40 0.31 -5.83
CA GLY A 8 -1.46 -0.07 -7.23
C GLY A 8 -0.37 0.53 -8.10
N ALA A 9 -0.68 0.63 -9.40
CA ALA A 9 0.29 0.97 -10.43
C ALA A 9 1.04 2.28 -10.19
N ASN A 10 2.34 2.25 -10.41
CA ASN A 10 3.26 3.39 -10.37
C ASN A 10 3.43 4.07 -9.01
N LEU A 11 2.78 3.60 -7.95
CA LEU A 11 2.98 4.18 -6.62
C LEU A 11 4.38 3.93 -6.08
N ASN A 12 5.05 2.88 -6.56
CA ASN A 12 6.46 2.63 -6.25
C ASN A 12 7.41 3.71 -6.76
N MET A 13 6.94 4.58 -7.67
CA MET A 13 7.73 5.67 -8.24
C MET A 13 7.63 6.96 -7.43
N LEU A 14 6.84 6.99 -6.36
CA LEU A 14 6.74 8.16 -5.50
C LEU A 14 8.12 8.56 -4.96
N GLY A 15 8.41 9.86 -5.01
CA GLY A 15 9.66 10.42 -4.53
C GLY A 15 10.85 10.23 -5.48
N THR A 16 10.67 9.51 -6.59
CA THR A 16 11.75 9.22 -7.54
C THR A 16 11.64 10.03 -8.83
N ARG A 17 10.48 10.69 -9.09
CA ARG A 17 10.24 11.50 -10.30
C ARG A 17 10.07 12.95 -9.92
N GLU A 18 10.87 13.81 -10.55
CA GLU A 18 10.80 15.26 -10.38
C GLU A 18 10.58 15.68 -8.90
N PRO A 19 11.54 15.35 -7.98
CA PRO A 19 11.38 15.64 -6.56
C PRO A 19 11.10 17.10 -6.24
N GLU A 20 11.61 18.01 -7.07
CA GLU A 20 11.42 19.46 -6.92
C GLU A 20 9.97 19.87 -7.14
N LYS A 21 9.17 19.06 -7.85
CA LYS A 21 7.74 19.32 -8.09
C LYS A 21 6.84 18.53 -7.16
N TYR A 22 7.18 17.26 -6.94
CA TYR A 22 6.28 16.31 -6.25
C TYR A 22 6.79 15.90 -4.87
N GLY A 23 7.93 16.44 -4.44
CA GLY A 23 8.55 16.08 -3.18
C GLY A 23 9.34 14.78 -3.26
N SER A 24 10.05 14.46 -2.19
CA SER A 24 10.92 13.29 -2.12
C SER A 24 10.34 12.14 -1.29
N THR A 25 9.11 12.28 -0.79
CA THR A 25 8.47 11.23 0.00
C THR A 25 8.22 10.00 -0.87
N THR A 26 8.78 8.87 -0.48
CA THR A 26 8.64 7.62 -1.22
C THR A 26 7.41 6.85 -0.76
N LEU A 27 7.01 5.84 -1.55
CA LEU A 27 5.94 4.93 -1.14
C LEU A 27 6.30 4.25 0.19
N LYS A 28 7.56 3.84 0.36
CA LYS A 28 8.01 3.19 1.59
C LYS A 28 7.84 4.10 2.80
N ASP A 29 8.12 5.41 2.66
CA ASP A 29 7.93 6.38 3.73
C ASP A 29 6.45 6.47 4.12
N ILE A 30 5.56 6.48 3.13
CA ILE A 30 4.11 6.53 3.36
C ILE A 30 3.65 5.24 4.03
N GLU A 31 4.10 4.09 3.54
CA GLU A 31 3.74 2.79 4.11
C GLU A 31 4.19 2.67 5.56
N ASN A 32 5.41 3.09 5.86
CA ASN A 32 5.93 3.07 7.23
C ASN A 32 5.12 3.96 8.16
N SER A 33 4.69 5.14 7.70
CA SER A 33 3.83 6.03 8.48
C SER A 33 2.48 5.38 8.78
N ILE A 34 1.89 4.71 7.80
CA ILE A 34 0.60 4.03 7.95
C ILE A 34 0.72 2.84 8.92
N ILE A 35 1.79 2.06 8.79
CA ILE A 35 2.05 0.92 9.68
C ILE A 35 2.19 1.40 11.12
N SER A 36 2.97 2.45 11.36
CA SER A 36 3.17 3.02 12.70
C SER A 36 1.86 3.54 13.28
N ARG A 37 1.08 4.26 12.48
CA ARG A 37 -0.21 4.80 12.93
C ARG A 37 -1.20 3.68 13.23
N GLY A 38 -1.23 2.66 12.38
CA GLY A 38 -2.08 1.49 12.60
C GLY A 38 -1.76 0.81 13.93
N LYS A 39 -0.47 0.65 14.21
CA LYS A 39 -0.02 0.01 15.45
C LYS A 39 -0.47 0.79 16.68
N GLU A 40 -0.39 2.12 16.64
CA GLU A 40 -0.90 2.98 17.72
C GLU A 40 -2.39 2.78 17.94
N LEU A 41 -3.14 2.47 16.89
CA LEU A 41 -4.59 2.28 16.94
C LEU A 41 -5.00 0.81 17.14
N GLY A 42 -4.06 -0.08 17.37
CA GLY A 42 -4.33 -1.49 17.61
C GLY A 42 -4.53 -2.33 16.36
N ALA A 43 -4.04 -1.88 15.21
CA ALA A 43 -4.13 -2.60 13.95
C ALA A 43 -2.74 -3.03 13.46
N ASP A 44 -2.64 -4.26 12.97
CA ASP A 44 -1.46 -4.75 12.27
C ASP A 44 -1.69 -4.54 10.77
N ILE A 45 -0.83 -3.78 10.12
CA ILE A 45 -0.97 -3.45 8.71
C ILE A 45 0.16 -4.09 7.91
N ASP A 46 -0.21 -4.93 6.95
CA ASP A 46 0.71 -5.45 5.94
C ASP A 46 0.52 -4.64 4.67
N VAL A 47 1.59 -4.45 3.91
CA VAL A 47 1.56 -3.66 2.67
C VAL A 47 1.95 -4.52 1.49
N PHE A 48 1.32 -4.24 0.33
CA PHE A 48 1.61 -4.89 -0.93
C PHE A 48 1.51 -3.85 -2.04
N GLN A 49 2.46 -3.83 -2.94
CA GLN A 49 2.45 -2.94 -4.10
C GLN A 49 2.77 -3.74 -5.35
N ASP A 50 2.02 -3.49 -6.42
CA ASP A 50 2.29 -4.11 -7.71
C ASP A 50 1.78 -3.22 -8.84
N ASN A 51 2.43 -3.29 -9.99
CA ASN A 51 2.04 -2.58 -11.19
C ASN A 51 1.13 -3.42 -12.10
N HIS A 52 0.91 -4.68 -11.77
CA HIS A 52 0.13 -5.62 -12.56
C HIS A 52 -1.21 -5.89 -11.89
N GLU A 53 -2.29 -5.54 -12.58
CA GLU A 53 -3.65 -5.71 -12.05
C GLU A 53 -3.94 -7.16 -11.66
N GLY A 54 -3.50 -8.13 -12.47
CA GLY A 54 -3.71 -9.55 -12.18
C GLY A 54 -3.10 -9.98 -10.85
N ASN A 55 -1.90 -9.48 -10.54
CA ASN A 55 -1.24 -9.80 -9.26
C ASN A 55 -2.01 -9.20 -8.09
N ILE A 56 -2.59 -8.02 -8.27
CA ILE A 56 -3.42 -7.38 -7.23
C ILE A 56 -4.69 -8.18 -7.00
N VAL A 57 -5.34 -8.64 -8.06
CA VAL A 57 -6.54 -9.49 -7.96
C VAL A 57 -6.22 -10.78 -7.19
N ASP A 58 -5.11 -11.43 -7.54
CA ASP A 58 -4.67 -12.65 -6.87
C ASP A 58 -4.41 -12.40 -5.37
N LYS A 59 -3.79 -11.26 -5.05
CA LYS A 59 -3.51 -10.90 -3.66
C LYS A 59 -4.80 -10.67 -2.87
N ILE A 60 -5.78 -10.00 -3.46
CA ILE A 60 -7.08 -9.78 -2.83
C ILE A 60 -7.76 -11.12 -2.53
N GLN A 61 -7.76 -12.03 -3.48
CA GLN A 61 -8.36 -13.35 -3.31
C GLN A 61 -7.65 -14.15 -2.22
N ALA A 62 -6.32 -14.10 -2.19
CA ALA A 62 -5.53 -14.79 -1.18
C ALA A 62 -5.74 -14.21 0.23
N ALA A 63 -6.08 -12.92 0.33
CA ALA A 63 -6.26 -12.24 1.61
C ALA A 63 -7.58 -12.57 2.31
N LYS A 64 -8.51 -13.21 1.63
CA LYS A 64 -9.91 -13.38 2.05
C LYS A 64 -10.09 -13.91 3.47
N ASN A 65 -9.30 -14.86 3.90
CA ASN A 65 -9.43 -15.47 5.23
C ASN A 65 -8.25 -15.14 6.15
N ILE A 66 -7.42 -14.19 5.75
CA ILE A 66 -6.20 -13.83 6.49
C ILE A 66 -6.36 -12.46 7.16
N TYR A 67 -7.02 -11.53 6.48
CA TYR A 67 -7.13 -10.14 6.91
C TYR A 67 -8.57 -9.80 7.30
N ASP A 68 -8.73 -8.91 8.27
CA ASP A 68 -10.02 -8.38 8.70
C ASP A 68 -10.52 -7.31 7.73
N GLY A 69 -9.62 -6.67 7.02
CA GLY A 69 -9.98 -5.63 6.05
C GLY A 69 -8.89 -5.41 5.02
N ILE A 70 -9.27 -4.79 3.90
CA ILE A 70 -8.35 -4.44 2.81
C ILE A 70 -8.57 -2.98 2.46
N LEU A 71 -7.47 -2.22 2.42
CA LEU A 71 -7.45 -0.84 1.91
C LEU A 71 -6.77 -0.86 0.56
N ILE A 72 -7.37 -0.21 -0.44
CA ILE A 72 -6.82 -0.17 -1.79
C ILE A 72 -6.58 1.27 -2.21
N ASN A 73 -5.35 1.57 -2.59
CA ASN A 73 -4.99 2.77 -3.30
C ASN A 73 -4.65 2.35 -4.73
N ALA A 74 -5.59 2.52 -5.64
CA ALA A 74 -5.48 1.96 -6.98
C ALA A 74 -4.35 2.58 -7.82
N GLY A 75 -3.94 3.81 -7.50
CA GLY A 75 -2.90 4.47 -8.28
C GLY A 75 -3.36 4.73 -9.70
N GLY A 76 -2.62 4.17 -10.68
CA GLY A 76 -2.89 4.38 -12.10
C GLY A 76 -3.98 3.49 -12.71
N TYR A 77 -4.65 2.69 -11.92
CA TYR A 77 -5.73 1.83 -12.44
C TYR A 77 -7.06 2.58 -12.54
#